data_3b9103d73e4518e5b932fdb3219fde5c
#
_entry.id   3b9103d73e4518e5b932fdb3219fde5c
#
_cell.length_a   1.000
_cell.length_b   1.000
_cell.length_c   1.000
_cell.angle_alpha   90.00
_cell.angle_beta   90.00
_cell.angle_gamma   90.00
#
_symmetry.space_group_name_H-M   'P 1'
#
loop_
_entity.id
_entity.type
_entity.pdbx_description
1 polymer ?
#
loop_
_entity_poly.entity_id
_entity_poly.type
_entity_poly.pdbx_seq_one_letter_code
_entity_poly.pdbx_strand_id
1 'polypeptide(L)'
;MTVGTVLTALRDAESALSTYSRDRERDSDLTTAQARASEAEQQAKRLYVGGKIDFLALLDAQRTLASADDALAVSHARLATDQVAIFLALGGGWE
;
A
#
# COMPACT_ATOMS: atom_id res chain seq x y z
N MET A 1 30.02 9.75 -20.91
CA MET A 1 29.43 8.70 -20.07
C MET A 1 30.30 7.45 -20.14
N THR A 2 30.68 6.94 -18.99
CA THR A 2 31.54 5.74 -18.94
C THR A 2 30.66 4.48 -18.82
N VAL A 3 31.23 3.32 -19.17
CA VAL A 3 30.53 2.02 -19.01
C VAL A 3 30.14 1.82 -17.57
N GLY A 4 30.96 2.20 -16.60
CA GLY A 4 30.61 2.09 -15.17
C GLY A 4 29.40 2.90 -14.78
N THR A 5 29.23 4.10 -15.37
CA THR A 5 28.05 4.94 -15.12
C THR A 5 26.79 4.29 -15.69
N VAL A 6 26.87 3.71 -16.89
CA VAL A 6 25.75 3.00 -17.50
C VAL A 6 25.34 1.78 -16.67
N LEU A 7 26.30 0.99 -16.20
CA LEU A 7 26.03 -0.18 -15.36
C LEU A 7 25.40 0.21 -14.03
N THR A 8 25.85 1.32 -13.43
CA THR A 8 25.28 1.83 -12.18
C THR A 8 23.83 2.27 -12.40
N ALA A 9 23.54 2.98 -13.50
CA ALA A 9 22.18 3.41 -13.82
C ALA A 9 21.24 2.22 -14.05
N LEU A 10 21.71 1.18 -14.75
CA LEU A 10 20.93 -0.03 -14.98
C LEU A 10 20.67 -0.77 -13.67
N ARG A 11 21.64 -0.85 -12.79
CA ARG A 11 21.50 -1.51 -11.49
C ARG A 11 20.51 -0.76 -10.61
N ASP A 12 20.56 0.57 -10.61
CA ASP A 12 19.64 1.41 -9.85
C ASP A 12 18.21 1.26 -10.39
N ALA A 13 18.05 1.20 -11.72
CA ALA A 13 16.75 0.99 -12.34
C ALA A 13 16.18 -0.38 -11.99
N GLU A 14 16.99 -1.44 -12.03
CA GLU A 14 16.55 -2.78 -11.64
C GLU A 14 16.11 -2.84 -10.19
N SER A 15 16.88 -2.20 -9.30
CA SER A 15 16.57 -2.14 -7.88
C SER A 15 15.27 -1.39 -7.64
N ALA A 16 15.06 -0.27 -8.32
CA ALA A 16 13.85 0.54 -8.21
C ALA A 16 12.62 -0.24 -8.72
N LEU A 17 12.77 -0.96 -9.82
CA LEU A 17 11.68 -1.78 -10.37
C LEU A 17 11.33 -2.95 -9.46
N SER A 18 12.32 -3.58 -8.84
CA SER A 18 12.11 -4.66 -7.88
C SER A 18 11.34 -4.17 -6.65
N THR A 19 11.73 -3.02 -6.11
CA THR A 19 11.04 -2.39 -4.98
C THR A 19 9.61 -2.04 -5.35
N TYR A 20 9.38 -1.46 -6.52
CA TYR A 20 8.06 -1.10 -7.01
C TYR A 20 7.17 -2.34 -7.14
N SER A 21 7.69 -3.42 -7.70
CA SER A 21 6.95 -4.67 -7.87
C SER A 21 6.48 -5.23 -6.51
N ARG A 22 7.36 -5.24 -5.51
CA ARG A 22 7.02 -5.71 -4.16
C ARG A 22 6.00 -4.79 -3.50
N ASP A 23 6.16 -3.49 -3.64
CA ASP A 23 5.25 -2.52 -3.04
C ASP A 23 3.87 -2.55 -3.71
N ARG A 24 3.82 -2.83 -5.02
CA ARG A 24 2.56 -3.04 -5.74
C ARG A 24 1.81 -4.28 -5.25
N GLU A 25 2.52 -5.37 -5.03
CA GLU A 25 1.96 -6.60 -4.50
C GLU A 25 1.41 -6.38 -3.08
N ARG A 26 2.17 -5.68 -2.25
CA ARG A 26 1.73 -5.31 -0.91
C ARG A 26 0.48 -4.42 -0.95
N ASP A 27 0.44 -3.45 -1.87
CA ASP A 27 -0.71 -2.57 -2.05
C ASP A 27 -1.96 -3.37 -2.42
N SER A 28 -1.84 -4.35 -3.30
CA SER A 28 -2.94 -5.23 -3.66
C SER A 28 -3.46 -6.01 -2.46
N ASP A 29 -2.57 -6.55 -1.63
CA ASP A 29 -2.95 -7.28 -0.41
C ASP A 29 -3.65 -6.35 0.59
N LEU A 30 -3.14 -5.11 0.75
CA LEU A 30 -3.73 -4.14 1.65
C LEU A 30 -5.09 -3.64 1.16
N THR A 31 -5.29 -3.54 -0.15
CA THR A 31 -6.58 -3.21 -0.75
C THR A 31 -7.61 -4.29 -0.41
N THR A 32 -7.23 -5.55 -0.52
CA THR A 32 -8.09 -6.68 -0.14
C THR A 32 -8.41 -6.66 1.34
N ALA A 33 -7.41 -6.43 2.19
CA ALA A 33 -7.60 -6.36 3.64
C ALA A 33 -8.54 -5.22 4.02
N GLN A 34 -8.40 -4.06 3.38
CA GLN A 34 -9.26 -2.90 3.62
C GLN A 34 -10.71 -3.21 3.23
N ALA A 35 -10.93 -3.84 2.08
CA ALA A 35 -12.27 -4.19 1.62
C ALA A 35 -12.95 -5.17 2.60
N ARG A 36 -12.20 -6.16 3.09
CA ARG A 36 -12.72 -7.12 4.07
C ARG A 36 -13.03 -6.46 5.41
N ALA A 37 -12.17 -5.54 5.86
CA ALA A 37 -12.40 -4.81 7.11
C ALA A 37 -13.62 -3.91 6.99
N SER A 38 -13.85 -3.29 5.83
CA SER A 38 -15.02 -2.47 5.57
C SER A 38 -16.32 -3.31 5.62
N GLU A 39 -16.30 -4.49 5.00
CA GLU A 39 -17.45 -5.40 5.04
C GLU A 39 -17.74 -5.88 6.47
N ALA A 40 -16.69 -6.21 7.22
CA ALA A 40 -16.82 -6.66 8.61
C ALA A 40 -17.40 -5.54 9.49
N GLU A 41 -16.97 -4.30 9.29
CA GLU A 41 -17.50 -3.15 10.02
C GLU A 41 -18.98 -2.92 9.71
N GLN A 42 -19.38 -3.00 8.46
CA GLN A 42 -20.77 -2.85 8.05
C GLN A 42 -21.65 -3.97 8.66
N GLN A 43 -21.15 -5.20 8.68
CA GLN A 43 -21.85 -6.32 9.30
C GLN A 43 -21.97 -6.13 10.81
N ALA A 44 -20.90 -5.69 11.47
CA ALA A 44 -20.90 -5.41 12.90
C ALA A 44 -21.92 -4.32 13.25
N LYS A 45 -22.02 -3.30 12.42
CA LYS A 45 -22.99 -2.22 12.60
C LYS A 45 -24.42 -2.76 12.55
N ARG A 46 -24.71 -3.62 11.57
CA ARG A 46 -26.05 -4.24 11.46
C ARG A 46 -26.36 -5.13 12.66
N LEU A 47 -25.37 -5.91 13.11
CA LEU A 47 -25.55 -6.79 14.28
C LEU A 47 -25.74 -5.99 15.56
N TYR A 48 -25.04 -4.86 15.70
CA TYR A 48 -25.19 -3.99 16.85
C TYR A 48 -26.60 -3.36 16.89
N VAL A 49 -27.07 -2.85 15.76
CA VAL A 49 -28.42 -2.28 15.67
C VAL A 49 -29.48 -3.33 15.98
N GLY A 50 -29.25 -4.57 15.58
CA GLY A 50 -30.14 -5.69 15.90
C GLY A 50 -29.99 -6.25 17.31
N GLY A 51 -29.13 -5.69 18.14
CA GLY A 51 -28.89 -6.14 19.50
C GLY A 51 -28.14 -7.44 19.65
N LYS A 52 -27.44 -7.88 18.61
CA LYS A 52 -26.78 -9.20 18.60
C LYS A 52 -25.33 -9.16 19.07
N ILE A 53 -24.70 -7.97 19.06
CA ILE A 53 -23.35 -7.76 19.59
C ILE A 53 -23.35 -6.50 20.43
N ASP A 54 -22.36 -6.36 21.32
CA ASP A 54 -22.23 -5.17 22.14
C ASP A 54 -21.45 -4.07 21.41
N PHE A 55 -21.40 -2.87 22.02
CA PHE A 55 -20.73 -1.72 21.44
C PHE A 55 -19.23 -1.94 21.30
N LEU A 56 -18.61 -2.69 22.24
CA LEU A 56 -17.18 -2.96 22.18
C LEU A 56 -16.80 -3.77 20.94
N ALA A 57 -17.64 -4.71 20.55
CA ALA A 57 -17.41 -5.49 19.34
C ALA A 57 -17.52 -4.61 18.09
N LEU A 58 -18.48 -3.68 18.04
CA LEU A 58 -18.59 -2.72 16.95
C LEU A 58 -17.37 -1.80 16.90
N LEU A 59 -16.95 -1.29 18.06
CA LEU A 59 -15.80 -0.41 18.16
C LEU A 59 -14.51 -1.11 17.68
N ASP A 60 -14.35 -2.38 18.01
CA ASP A 60 -13.22 -3.19 17.55
C ASP A 60 -13.18 -3.30 16.02
N ALA A 61 -14.33 -3.54 15.40
CA ALA A 61 -14.45 -3.59 13.94
C ALA A 61 -14.12 -2.23 13.31
N GLN A 62 -14.54 -1.13 13.93
CA GLN A 62 -14.22 0.22 13.46
C GLN A 62 -12.73 0.53 13.56
N ARG A 63 -12.07 0.09 14.62
CA ARG A 63 -10.61 0.25 14.79
C ARG A 63 -9.84 -0.54 13.75
N THR A 64 -10.29 -1.75 13.47
CA THR A 64 -9.66 -2.60 12.44
C THR A 64 -9.76 -1.94 11.07
N LEU A 65 -10.92 -1.38 10.73
CA LEU A 65 -11.10 -0.67 9.47
C LEU A 65 -10.20 0.57 9.40
N ALA A 66 -10.14 1.37 10.46
CA ALA A 66 -9.29 2.57 10.50
C ALA A 66 -7.80 2.20 10.29
N SER A 67 -7.35 1.11 10.92
CA SER A 67 -5.98 0.62 10.77
C SER A 67 -5.72 0.16 9.32
N ALA A 68 -6.69 -0.53 8.71
CA ALA A 68 -6.56 -0.98 7.32
C ALA A 68 -6.55 0.21 6.34
N ASP A 69 -7.36 1.24 6.59
CA ASP A 69 -7.38 2.46 5.79
C ASP A 69 -6.02 3.18 5.87
N ASP A 70 -5.45 3.29 7.07
CA ASP A 70 -4.15 3.93 7.27
C ASP A 70 -3.04 3.17 6.56
N ALA A 71 -3.02 1.85 6.67
CA ALA A 71 -2.01 1.02 6.02
C ALA A 71 -2.09 1.14 4.49
N LEU A 72 -3.30 1.19 3.94
CA LEU A 72 -3.50 1.36 2.50
C LEU A 72 -3.03 2.73 2.04
N ALA A 73 -3.33 3.79 2.80
CA ALA A 73 -2.89 5.16 2.48
C ALA A 73 -1.36 5.25 2.46
N VAL A 74 -0.68 4.65 3.43
CA VAL A 74 0.79 4.59 3.47
C VAL A 74 1.33 3.84 2.26
N SER A 75 0.70 2.74 1.89
CA SER A 75 1.10 1.94 0.72
C SER A 75 0.97 2.74 -0.58
N HIS A 76 -0.14 3.47 -0.76
CA HIS A 76 -0.34 4.31 -1.94
C HIS A 76 0.73 5.41 -2.03
N ALA A 77 1.07 6.02 -0.89
CA ALA A 77 2.13 7.04 -0.84
C ALA A 77 3.48 6.44 -1.22
N ARG A 78 3.77 5.23 -0.76
CA ARG A 78 5.01 4.52 -1.08
C ARG A 78 5.10 4.20 -2.56
N LEU A 79 4.00 3.78 -3.20
CA LEU A 79 3.95 3.54 -4.64
C LEU A 79 4.26 4.82 -5.42
N ALA A 80 3.71 5.95 -5.00
CA ALA A 80 3.99 7.23 -5.64
C ALA A 80 5.48 7.58 -5.54
N THR A 81 6.09 7.37 -4.37
CA THR A 81 7.52 7.57 -4.16
C THR A 81 8.34 6.63 -5.06
N ASP A 82 7.92 5.36 -5.17
CA ASP A 82 8.60 4.39 -6.02
C ASP A 82 8.56 4.78 -7.48
N GLN A 83 7.44 5.33 -7.96
CA GLN A 83 7.32 5.80 -9.34
C GLN A 83 8.28 6.96 -9.61
N VAL A 84 8.42 7.88 -8.67
CA VAL A 84 9.39 8.97 -8.77
C VAL A 84 10.82 8.41 -8.81
N ALA A 85 11.12 7.43 -7.96
CA ALA A 85 12.45 6.80 -7.92
C ALA A 85 12.78 6.12 -9.25
N ILE A 86 11.83 5.42 -9.88
CA ILE A 86 12.02 4.81 -11.18
C ILE A 86 12.28 5.88 -12.24
N PHE A 87 11.48 6.93 -12.25
CA PHE A 87 11.63 8.03 -13.18
C PHE A 87 13.02 8.67 -13.07
N LEU A 88 13.49 8.93 -11.84
CA LEU A 88 14.80 9.51 -11.60
C LEU A 88 15.93 8.57 -12.02
N ALA A 89 15.78 7.26 -11.78
CA ALA A 89 16.77 6.26 -12.15
C ALA A 89 16.91 6.15 -13.67
N LEU A 90 15.79 6.22 -14.41
CA LEU A 90 15.79 6.08 -15.87
C LEU A 90 16.01 7.41 -16.58
N GLY A 91 15.48 8.51 -16.06
CA GLY A 91 15.53 9.81 -16.70
C GLY A 91 16.66 10.70 -16.23
N GLY A 92 16.90 10.74 -14.91
CA GLY A 92 17.93 11.59 -14.31
C GLY A 92 19.36 11.11 -14.56
N GLY A 93 19.53 9.83 -14.89
CA GLY A 93 20.84 9.26 -15.17
C GLY A 93 21.39 9.56 -16.57
N TRP A 94 20.62 10.24 -17.40
CA TRP A 94 20.99 10.52 -18.79
C TRP A 94 21.56 11.93 -18.99
N GLU A 95 21.60 12.74 -17.96
CA GLU A 95 22.17 14.10 -18.01
C GLU A 95 23.61 14.15 -17.58
#